data_dae3977825ba0b77de8f292a58bfb2e2
#
_entry.id   dae3977825ba0b77de8f292a58bfb2e2
#
_cell.length_a   1.000
_cell.length_b   1.000
_cell.length_c   1.000
_cell.angle_alpha   90.00
_cell.angle_beta   90.00
_cell.angle_gamma   90.00
#
_symmetry.space_group_name_H-M   'P 1'
#
loop_
_entity.id
_entity.type
_entity.pdbx_description
1 polymer ?
#
loop_
_entity_poly.entity_id
_entity_poly.type
_entity_poly.pdbx_seq_one_letter_code
_entity_poly.pdbx_strand_id
1 'polypeptide(L)'
;MSKITYPPRKVIAVHVDETLIIKGRLNTRLIEWIKGKKADGYQVNLWSARGSLYAWKVAEHHDVTHLFDSIHSKPGIIVDDQGWLWIKFVKVIKSVGNIGV
;
A
#
# COMPACT_ATOMS: atom_id res chain seq x y z
N MET A 1 -9.72 -6.12 -32.89
CA MET A 1 -9.41 -4.96 -32.05
C MET A 1 -8.24 -5.28 -31.13
N SER A 2 -7.18 -4.54 -31.25
CA SER A 2 -6.01 -4.77 -30.41
C SER A 2 -6.29 -4.30 -28.97
N LYS A 3 -5.87 -5.09 -28.02
CA LYS A 3 -5.94 -4.70 -26.61
C LYS A 3 -4.68 -3.92 -26.27
N ILE A 4 -4.84 -2.74 -25.70
CA ILE A 4 -3.74 -1.97 -25.19
C ILE A 4 -3.47 -2.47 -23.77
N THR A 5 -2.26 -2.98 -23.56
CA THR A 5 -1.83 -3.37 -22.23
C THR A 5 -0.78 -2.39 -21.74
N TYR A 6 -0.89 -2.03 -20.48
CA TYR A 6 0.05 -1.11 -19.84
C TYR A 6 0.89 -1.91 -18.84
N PRO A 7 2.19 -1.65 -18.74
CA PRO A 7 2.98 -2.27 -17.70
C PRO A 7 2.46 -1.82 -16.33
N PRO A 8 2.56 -2.66 -15.29
CA PRO A 8 2.18 -2.26 -13.95
C PRO A 8 2.93 -0.99 -13.54
N ARG A 9 2.21 -0.06 -12.93
CA ARG A 9 2.83 1.15 -12.39
C ARG A 9 3.68 0.82 -11.17
N LYS A 10 4.72 1.59 -10.97
CA LYS A 10 5.56 1.48 -9.78
C LYS A 10 4.90 2.23 -8.61
N VAL A 11 3.72 1.75 -8.22
CA VAL A 11 2.93 2.31 -7.12
C VAL A 11 2.51 1.16 -6.22
N ILE A 12 2.75 1.31 -4.94
CA ILE A 12 2.42 0.30 -3.94
C ILE A 12 1.41 0.92 -2.98
N ALA A 13 0.32 0.20 -2.71
CA ALA A 13 -0.65 0.58 -1.68
C ALA A 13 -0.44 -0.34 -0.47
N VAL A 14 -0.26 0.25 0.70
CA VAL A 14 -0.01 -0.46 1.95
C VAL A 14 -1.16 -0.19 2.91
N HIS A 15 -1.72 -1.26 3.47
CA HIS A 15 -2.76 -1.15 4.50
C HIS A 15 -2.12 -0.97 5.88
N VAL A 16 -2.85 -0.34 6.80
CA VAL A 16 -2.35 -0.11 8.17
C VAL A 16 -2.50 -1.36 9.03
N ASP A 17 -3.77 -1.70 9.36
CA ASP A 17 -4.04 -2.78 10.31
C ASP A 17 -3.64 -4.14 9.72
N GLU A 18 -2.99 -4.97 10.53
CA GLU A 18 -2.51 -6.30 10.16
C GLU A 18 -1.55 -6.31 8.96
N THR A 19 -0.97 -5.16 8.63
CA THR A 19 0.02 -5.03 7.54
C THR A 19 1.20 -4.16 7.99
N LEU A 20 1.01 -2.86 8.09
CA LEU A 20 2.03 -1.96 8.64
C LEU A 20 2.20 -2.20 10.13
N ILE A 21 1.09 -2.39 10.84
CA ILE A 21 1.06 -2.66 12.27
C ILE A 21 0.50 -4.06 12.50
N ILE A 22 1.27 -4.91 13.15
CA ILE A 22 0.88 -6.27 13.49
C ILE A 22 1.00 -6.42 15.00
N LYS A 23 -0.11 -6.80 15.66
CA LYS A 23 -0.15 -6.97 17.12
C LYS A 23 0.39 -5.75 17.87
N GLY A 24 0.01 -4.57 17.40
CA GLY A 24 0.40 -3.29 18.01
C GLY A 24 1.83 -2.86 17.73
N ARG A 25 2.58 -3.59 16.91
CA ARG A 25 3.98 -3.30 16.62
C ARG A 25 4.19 -2.98 15.15
N LEU A 26 5.13 -2.08 14.89
CA LEU A 26 5.54 -1.76 13.52
C LEU A 26 6.17 -3.00 12.85
N ASN A 27 5.70 -3.30 11.64
CA ASN A 27 6.27 -4.38 10.84
C ASN A 27 7.58 -3.90 10.21
N THR A 28 8.68 -4.13 10.90
CA THR A 28 10.00 -3.64 10.46
C THR A 28 10.47 -4.30 9.16
N ARG A 29 10.08 -5.54 8.89
CA ARG A 29 10.41 -6.22 7.62
C ARG A 29 9.73 -5.53 6.45
N LEU A 30 8.47 -5.13 6.64
CA LEU A 30 7.74 -4.35 5.63
C LEU A 30 8.42 -3.01 5.40
N ILE A 31 8.86 -2.33 6.46
CA ILE A 31 9.55 -1.04 6.35
C ILE A 31 10.84 -1.18 5.52
N GLU A 32 11.64 -2.20 5.77
CA GLU A 32 12.86 -2.42 4.98
C GLU A 32 12.55 -2.74 3.53
N TRP A 33 11.51 -3.52 3.28
CA TRP A 33 11.05 -3.82 1.92
C TRP A 33 10.59 -2.54 1.21
N ILE A 34 9.81 -1.69 1.91
CA ILE A 34 9.35 -0.40 1.38
C ILE A 34 10.55 0.48 0.99
N LYS A 35 11.55 0.57 1.86
CA LYS A 35 12.76 1.36 1.58
C LYS A 35 13.45 0.89 0.31
N GLY A 36 13.57 -0.42 0.12
CA GLY A 36 14.14 -0.99 -1.09
C GLY A 36 13.32 -0.66 -2.33
N LYS A 37 12.00 -0.74 -2.24
CA LYS A 37 11.11 -0.40 -3.35
C LYS A 37 11.18 1.09 -3.71
N LYS A 38 11.26 1.96 -2.72
CA LYS A 38 11.42 3.39 -2.96
C LYS A 38 12.76 3.69 -3.65
N ALA A 39 13.82 2.99 -3.26
CA ALA A 39 15.12 3.10 -3.94
C ALA A 39 15.02 2.67 -5.41
N ASP A 40 14.12 1.75 -5.74
CA ASP A 40 13.85 1.29 -7.09
C ASP A 40 12.85 2.19 -7.85
N GLY A 41 12.48 3.33 -7.28
CA GLY A 41 11.61 4.29 -7.91
C GLY A 41 10.12 4.07 -7.68
N TYR A 42 9.73 3.23 -6.73
CA TYR A 42 8.33 3.02 -6.41
C TYR A 42 7.77 4.16 -5.56
N GLN A 43 6.55 4.57 -5.88
CA GLN A 43 5.72 5.40 -5.02
C GLN A 43 5.00 4.49 -4.04
N VAL A 44 4.91 4.91 -2.78
CA VAL A 44 4.26 4.10 -1.75
C VAL A 44 3.18 4.93 -1.07
N ASN A 45 1.96 4.40 -1.07
CA ASN A 45 0.79 5.05 -0.48
C ASN A 45 0.28 4.21 0.68
N LEU A 46 -0.05 4.88 1.78
CA LEU A 46 -0.63 4.23 2.95
C LEU A 46 -2.14 4.47 2.95
N TRP A 47 -2.91 3.48 3.33
CA TRP A 47 -4.35 3.63 3.43
C TRP A 47 -4.95 2.80 4.57
N SER A 48 -6.14 3.23 5.03
CA SER A 48 -6.84 2.54 6.09
C SER A 48 -8.35 2.66 5.90
N ALA A 49 -9.08 1.58 6.17
CA ALA A 49 -10.54 1.62 6.25
C ALA A 49 -11.02 2.50 7.42
N ARG A 50 -10.15 2.75 8.39
CA ARG A 50 -10.44 3.63 9.54
C ARG A 50 -10.18 5.11 9.24
N GLY A 51 -9.80 5.43 8.01
CA GLY A 51 -9.65 6.80 7.53
C GLY A 51 -8.21 7.27 7.43
N SER A 52 -8.02 8.33 6.62
CA SER A 52 -6.69 8.90 6.37
C SER A 52 -6.05 9.51 7.61
N LEU A 53 -6.86 10.14 8.48
CA LEU A 53 -6.34 10.74 9.71
C LEU A 53 -5.77 9.68 10.65
N TYR A 54 -6.47 8.54 10.79
CA TYR A 54 -5.97 7.43 11.58
C TYR A 54 -4.65 6.90 11.00
N ALA A 55 -4.61 6.68 9.68
CA ALA A 55 -3.41 6.20 9.01
C ALA A 55 -2.24 7.16 9.21
N TRP A 56 -2.49 8.47 9.11
CA TRP A 56 -1.46 9.49 9.31
C TRP A 56 -0.93 9.48 10.74
N LYS A 57 -1.84 9.38 11.73
CA LYS A 57 -1.44 9.35 13.15
C LYS A 57 -0.60 8.12 13.47
N VAL A 58 -0.95 6.97 12.91
CA VAL A 58 -0.17 5.74 13.10
C VAL A 58 1.24 5.91 12.51
N ALA A 59 1.33 6.41 11.29
CA ALA A 59 2.62 6.64 10.64
C ALA A 59 3.47 7.64 11.41
N GLU A 60 2.86 8.71 11.91
CA GLU A 60 3.56 9.71 12.73
C GLU A 60 4.05 9.12 14.05
N HIS A 61 3.19 8.34 14.71
CA HIS A 61 3.55 7.71 16.00
C HIS A 61 4.78 6.80 15.85
N HIS A 62 4.92 6.12 14.72
CA HIS A 62 6.04 5.23 14.44
C HIS A 62 7.18 5.89 13.66
N ASP A 63 7.09 7.21 13.43
CA ASP A 63 8.09 8.00 12.72
C ASP A 63 8.41 7.47 11.33
N VAL A 64 7.37 7.09 10.58
CA VAL A 64 7.51 6.54 9.22
C VAL A 64 6.71 7.32 8.17
N THR A 65 6.18 8.50 8.50
CA THR A 65 5.42 9.32 7.55
C THR A 65 6.24 9.63 6.29
N HIS A 66 7.53 9.85 6.43
CA HIS A 66 8.42 10.20 5.33
C HIS A 66 8.55 9.10 4.27
N LEU A 67 8.17 7.88 4.59
CA LEU A 67 8.21 6.76 3.64
C LEU A 67 7.01 6.74 2.70
N PHE A 68 5.93 7.45 3.04
CA PHE A 68 4.70 7.41 2.28
C PHE A 68 4.53 8.68 1.46
N ASP A 69 4.32 8.50 0.16
CA ASP A 69 4.11 9.60 -0.78
C ASP A 69 2.72 10.20 -0.62
N SER A 70 1.77 9.40 -0.16
CA SER A 70 0.43 9.86 0.17
C SER A 70 -0.22 8.95 1.20
N ILE A 71 -1.23 9.49 1.89
CA ILE A 71 -1.96 8.77 2.93
C ILE A 71 -3.45 8.97 2.69
N HIS A 72 -4.20 7.89 2.62
CA HIS A 72 -5.60 7.88 2.18
C HIS A 72 -6.51 7.09 3.10
N SER A 73 -7.79 7.38 2.98
CA SER A 73 -8.85 6.46 3.41
C SER A 73 -9.04 5.39 2.35
N LYS A 74 -9.35 4.16 2.77
CA LYS A 74 -9.82 3.15 1.84
C LYS A 74 -11.17 3.60 1.27
N PRO A 75 -11.36 3.56 -0.05
CA PRO A 75 -12.62 4.01 -0.62
C PRO A 75 -13.78 3.08 -0.22
N GLY A 76 -14.94 3.69 0.07
CA GLY A 76 -16.16 2.94 0.29
C GLY A 76 -16.89 2.62 -1.00
N ILE A 77 -16.64 3.42 -2.06
CA ILE A 77 -17.26 3.28 -3.37
C ILE A 77 -16.18 3.46 -4.43
N ILE A 78 -16.18 2.57 -5.40
CA ILE A 78 -15.30 2.67 -6.56
C ILE A 78 -16.18 2.77 -7.79
N VAL A 79 -15.94 3.79 -8.62
CA VAL A 79 -16.60 3.96 -9.90
C VAL A 79 -15.61 3.60 -10.99
N ASP A 80 -15.83 2.47 -11.67
CA ASP A 80 -14.91 1.95 -12.68
C ASP A 80 -15.69 1.08 -13.67
N ASP A 81 -15.43 1.22 -14.94
CA ASP A 81 -16.13 0.47 -15.98
C ASP A 81 -15.83 -1.03 -15.93
N GLN A 82 -14.71 -1.42 -15.34
CA GLN A 82 -14.29 -2.81 -15.23
C GLN A 82 -14.82 -3.52 -13.97
N GLY A 83 -15.45 -2.80 -13.05
CA GLY A 83 -15.85 -3.36 -11.77
C GLY A 83 -14.63 -3.95 -11.04
N TRP A 84 -14.75 -5.18 -10.55
CA TRP A 84 -13.61 -5.84 -9.86
C TRP A 84 -12.46 -6.20 -10.80
N LEU A 85 -12.66 -6.15 -12.11
CA LEU A 85 -11.61 -6.46 -13.08
C LEU A 85 -10.51 -5.40 -13.12
N TRP A 86 -10.73 -4.24 -12.52
CA TRP A 86 -9.69 -3.20 -12.47
C TRP A 86 -8.44 -3.67 -11.71
N ILE A 87 -8.59 -4.66 -10.82
CA ILE A 87 -7.45 -5.22 -10.09
C ILE A 87 -6.77 -6.38 -10.81
N LYS A 88 -7.23 -6.73 -12.02
CA LYS A 88 -6.76 -7.93 -12.73
C LYS A 88 -5.24 -7.98 -12.91
N PHE A 89 -4.62 -6.84 -13.12
CA PHE A 89 -3.17 -6.74 -13.34
C PHE A 89 -2.41 -6.27 -12.11
N VAL A 90 -3.07 -6.25 -10.96
CA VAL A 90 -2.46 -5.83 -9.70
C VAL A 90 -1.95 -7.06 -8.96
N LYS A 91 -0.69 -7.01 -8.54
CA LYS A 91 -0.14 -8.06 -7.68
C LYS A 91 -0.57 -7.79 -6.24
N VAL A 92 -1.21 -8.77 -5.62
CA VAL A 92 -1.64 -8.67 -4.21
C VAL A 92 -0.75 -9.55 -3.35
N ILE A 93 -0.11 -8.95 -2.36
CA ILE A 93 0.70 -9.67 -1.38
C ILE A 93 -0.12 -9.74 -0.10
N LYS A 94 -0.62 -10.94 0.22
CA LYS A 94 -1.49 -11.15 1.39
C LYS A 94 -0.71 -11.47 2.66
N SER A 95 0.43 -12.12 2.52
CA SER A 95 1.19 -12.57 3.68
C SER A 95 2.36 -11.65 3.92
N VAL A 96 2.22 -10.77 4.91
CA VAL A 96 3.31 -9.86 5.29
C VAL A 96 4.49 -10.58 5.91
N GLY A 97 4.31 -11.83 6.36
CA GLY A 97 5.41 -12.65 6.84
C GLY A 97 6.42 -13.01 5.75
N ASN A 98 6.00 -12.95 4.48
CA ASN A 98 6.86 -13.24 3.32
C ASN A 98 7.48 -11.98 2.72
N ILE A 99 7.13 -10.81 3.21
CA ILE A 99 7.69 -9.56 2.71
C ILE A 99 9.14 -9.43 3.17
N GLY A 100 10.04 -9.13 2.23
CA GLY A 100 11.45 -8.98 2.53
C GLY A 100 12.23 -10.30 2.60
N VAL A 101 11.59 -11.38 2.21
CA VAL A 101 12.25 -12.69 2.12
C VAL A 101 12.91 -12.86 0.76
#